data_36dac51586946d16a4c0e7ed2f319b24
#
_entry.id   36dac51586946d16a4c0e7ed2f319b24
#
_cell.length_a   1.000
_cell.length_b   1.000
_cell.length_c   1.000
_cell.angle_alpha   90.00
_cell.angle_beta   90.00
_cell.angle_gamma   90.00
#
_symmetry.space_group_name_H-M   'P 1'
#
loop_
_entity.id
_entity.type
_entity.pdbx_description
1 polymer ?
#
loop_
_entity_poly.entity_id
_entity_poly.type
_entity_poly.pdbx_seq_one_letter_code
_entity_poly.pdbx_strand_id
1 'polypeptide(L)'
;NWQAYAGETTMAHITQMMGLTVQNFLSAATGVAVAVALVRAFARKLAKGIGNFWVDMVRAVLYVLLPLSVVLALALVSQGVVQTLSPQVQAAPVEQLKQVSTPVGSATMVEAPAAPTTGGVRIQNIALGPVASQVAIKQLGTNGGGFFNANSAHPLENPTPFSNLLEMLALMLIPTALCFTFGCMVGEHRQGVALLAAMSCVLLMLLALVFWAEQSGNPLLARLGVDMQASAWQPGGNMEGKELRFGIHASVLFLVVTTATACGAVNSLHDSLTPLGGMAALWLIQLGEVVFGGAGSGLYGMLVFAILAVFVAGLMIGRTPEYLGKKIGAFEIKMASIAILAAPLVA
;
A
#
# COMPACT_ATOMS: atom_id res chain seq x y z
N ASN A 1 1.54 -9.42 1.23
CA ASN A 1 2.27 -9.87 0.02
C ASN A 1 3.56 -9.11 -0.24
N TRP A 2 4.35 -8.90 0.79
CA TRP A 2 5.68 -8.34 0.62
C TRP A 2 6.56 -9.31 -0.17
N GLN A 3 7.15 -8.84 -1.28
CA GLN A 3 8.02 -9.64 -2.13
C GLN A 3 9.47 -9.21 -1.94
N ALA A 4 10.31 -10.16 -1.55
CA ALA A 4 11.76 -9.97 -1.38
C ALA A 4 12.57 -10.66 -2.50
N TYR A 5 12.01 -10.83 -3.70
CA TYR A 5 12.63 -11.50 -4.84
C TYR A 5 12.20 -10.82 -6.15
N ALA A 6 12.97 -11.04 -7.19
CA ALA A 6 12.66 -10.53 -8.53
C ALA A 6 11.63 -11.45 -9.20
N GLY A 7 10.34 -11.14 -9.03
CA GLY A 7 9.23 -11.95 -9.54
C GLY A 7 9.25 -12.11 -11.06
N GLU A 8 9.69 -11.07 -11.77
CA GLU A 8 9.84 -11.03 -13.23
C GLU A 8 10.86 -12.03 -13.78
N THR A 9 11.83 -12.49 -12.96
CA THR A 9 12.87 -13.44 -13.37
C THR A 9 12.75 -14.81 -12.70
N THR A 10 12.10 -14.89 -11.53
CA THR A 10 12.08 -16.11 -10.71
C THR A 10 10.74 -16.83 -10.71
N MET A 11 9.64 -16.19 -11.14
CA MET A 11 8.31 -16.75 -11.12
C MET A 11 7.72 -16.90 -12.54
N ALA A 12 7.07 -18.02 -12.79
CA ALA A 12 6.26 -18.17 -13.99
C ALA A 12 5.03 -17.26 -13.95
N HIS A 13 4.57 -16.79 -15.12
CA HIS A 13 3.36 -15.94 -15.20
C HIS A 13 2.14 -16.60 -14.56
N ILE A 14 1.98 -17.91 -14.72
CA ILE A 14 0.87 -18.64 -14.11
C ILE A 14 0.91 -18.59 -12.59
N THR A 15 2.09 -18.63 -11.99
CA THR A 15 2.25 -18.49 -10.54
C THR A 15 1.89 -17.08 -10.08
N GLN A 16 2.28 -16.05 -10.83
CA GLN A 16 1.88 -14.67 -10.59
C GLN A 16 0.36 -14.50 -10.68
N MET A 17 -0.28 -15.05 -11.69
CA MET A 17 -1.72 -14.93 -11.93
C MET A 17 -2.54 -15.76 -10.94
N MET A 18 -2.25 -17.05 -10.78
CA MET A 18 -3.06 -17.95 -9.96
C MET A 18 -2.67 -17.92 -8.48
N GLY A 19 -1.42 -17.66 -8.17
CA GLY A 19 -0.97 -17.51 -6.78
C GLY A 19 -1.24 -16.10 -6.24
N LEU A 20 -0.47 -15.13 -6.70
CA LEU A 20 -0.48 -13.78 -6.11
C LEU A 20 -1.76 -13.00 -6.42
N THR A 21 -2.24 -12.99 -7.67
CA THR A 21 -3.45 -12.23 -8.02
C THR A 21 -4.69 -12.79 -7.33
N VAL A 22 -4.86 -14.12 -7.30
CA VAL A 22 -6.00 -14.76 -6.60
C VAL A 22 -5.93 -14.49 -5.10
N GLN A 23 -4.74 -14.56 -4.50
CA GLN A 23 -4.56 -14.23 -3.09
C GLN A 23 -4.96 -12.77 -2.80
N ASN A 24 -4.62 -11.83 -3.67
CA ASN A 24 -4.98 -10.42 -3.51
C ASN A 24 -6.52 -10.24 -3.49
N PHE A 25 -7.25 -10.95 -4.34
CA PHE A 25 -8.71 -10.96 -4.30
C PHE A 25 -9.26 -11.55 -3.00
N LEU A 26 -8.78 -12.72 -2.60
CA LEU A 26 -9.29 -13.41 -1.41
C LEU A 26 -8.97 -12.69 -0.12
N SER A 27 -7.78 -12.14 0.00
CA SER A 27 -7.33 -11.37 1.16
C SER A 27 -8.21 -10.13 1.37
N ALA A 28 -8.38 -9.32 0.33
CA ALA A 28 -9.24 -8.14 0.38
C ALA A 28 -10.72 -8.49 0.68
N ALA A 29 -11.24 -9.51 0.02
CA ALA A 29 -12.62 -9.97 0.24
C ALA A 29 -12.84 -10.49 1.65
N THR A 30 -11.85 -11.18 2.24
CA THR A 30 -11.89 -11.62 3.63
C THR A 30 -11.97 -10.44 4.58
N GLY A 31 -11.14 -9.42 4.41
CA GLY A 31 -11.18 -8.19 5.22
C GLY A 31 -12.54 -7.48 5.13
N VAL A 32 -13.08 -7.32 3.93
CA VAL A 32 -14.41 -6.74 3.72
C VAL A 32 -15.50 -7.57 4.38
N ALA A 33 -15.47 -8.91 4.26
CA ALA A 33 -16.47 -9.78 4.85
C ALA A 33 -16.46 -9.70 6.39
N VAL A 34 -15.28 -9.67 7.01
CA VAL A 34 -15.11 -9.49 8.45
C VAL A 34 -15.62 -8.12 8.89
N ALA A 35 -15.25 -7.05 8.17
CA ALA A 35 -15.74 -5.70 8.48
C ALA A 35 -17.27 -5.62 8.43
N VAL A 36 -17.90 -6.16 7.38
CA VAL A 36 -19.36 -6.19 7.23
C VAL A 36 -20.02 -7.01 8.35
N ALA A 37 -19.44 -8.14 8.74
CA ALA A 37 -19.94 -8.93 9.87
C ALA A 37 -19.89 -8.13 11.19
N LEU A 38 -18.79 -7.43 11.46
CA LEU A 38 -18.64 -6.58 12.63
C LEU A 38 -19.64 -5.41 12.61
N VAL A 39 -19.79 -4.73 11.47
CA VAL A 39 -20.75 -3.63 11.31
C VAL A 39 -22.19 -4.11 11.55
N ARG A 40 -22.55 -5.31 11.06
CA ARG A 40 -23.86 -5.93 11.38
C ARG A 40 -24.03 -6.19 12.87
N ALA A 41 -22.96 -6.59 13.56
CA ALA A 41 -22.99 -6.78 15.01
C ALA A 41 -23.27 -5.46 15.74
N PHE A 42 -22.75 -4.32 15.26
CA PHE A 42 -23.09 -3.00 15.81
C PHE A 42 -24.53 -2.57 15.46
N ALA A 43 -24.95 -2.76 14.23
CA ALA A 43 -26.25 -2.30 13.74
C ALA A 43 -27.45 -3.06 14.36
N ARG A 44 -27.28 -4.33 14.73
CA ARG A 44 -28.37 -5.18 15.22
C ARG A 44 -28.42 -5.26 16.74
N LYS A 45 -29.61 -5.04 17.35
CA LYS A 45 -29.78 -5.09 18.81
C LYS A 45 -30.02 -6.51 19.33
N LEU A 46 -30.73 -7.36 18.59
CA LEU A 46 -31.14 -8.71 18.98
C LEU A 46 -31.04 -9.68 17.78
N ALA A 47 -29.83 -9.97 17.35
CA ALA A 47 -29.65 -10.88 16.22
C ALA A 47 -29.05 -12.22 16.68
N LYS A 48 -29.66 -13.33 16.22
CA LYS A 48 -29.13 -14.69 16.44
C LYS A 48 -27.89 -15.00 15.58
N GLY A 49 -27.50 -14.10 14.65
CA GLY A 49 -26.35 -14.26 13.77
C GLY A 49 -25.94 -12.96 13.09
N ILE A 50 -24.67 -12.87 12.72
CA ILE A 50 -24.05 -11.68 12.08
C ILE A 50 -23.90 -11.80 10.57
N GLY A 51 -24.47 -12.84 9.97
CA GLY A 51 -24.43 -13.09 8.51
C GLY A 51 -23.70 -14.39 8.17
N ASN A 52 -23.37 -14.54 6.88
CA ASN A 52 -22.62 -15.68 6.39
C ASN A 52 -21.32 -15.16 5.72
N PHE A 53 -20.19 -15.52 6.30
CA PHE A 53 -18.87 -15.09 5.85
C PHE A 53 -18.60 -15.45 4.37
N TRP A 54 -18.89 -16.67 3.97
CA TRP A 54 -18.63 -17.12 2.60
C TRP A 54 -19.45 -16.39 1.56
N VAL A 55 -20.73 -16.10 1.88
CA VAL A 55 -21.59 -15.32 1.00
C VAL A 55 -21.07 -13.89 0.87
N ASP A 56 -20.67 -13.27 1.97
CA ASP A 56 -20.16 -11.91 1.96
C ASP A 56 -18.81 -11.83 1.21
N MET A 57 -17.94 -12.81 1.40
CA MET A 57 -16.67 -12.91 0.68
C MET A 57 -16.88 -13.05 -0.83
N VAL A 58 -17.73 -13.96 -1.28
CA VAL A 58 -18.05 -14.14 -2.70
C VAL A 58 -18.66 -12.88 -3.30
N ARG A 59 -19.57 -12.22 -2.58
CA ARG A 59 -20.17 -10.95 -3.02
C ARG A 59 -19.11 -9.83 -3.11
N ALA A 60 -18.20 -9.73 -2.15
CA ALA A 60 -17.12 -8.76 -2.19
C ALA A 60 -16.23 -8.98 -3.44
N VAL A 61 -15.89 -10.23 -3.76
CA VAL A 61 -15.12 -10.53 -4.99
C VAL A 61 -15.90 -10.15 -6.24
N LEU A 62 -17.14 -10.67 -6.41
CA LEU A 62 -17.87 -10.58 -7.67
C LEU A 62 -18.46 -9.20 -7.94
N TYR A 63 -18.93 -8.50 -6.92
CA TYR A 63 -19.68 -7.25 -7.09
C TYR A 63 -18.86 -5.98 -6.77
N VAL A 64 -17.75 -6.11 -6.05
CA VAL A 64 -16.92 -4.96 -5.68
C VAL A 64 -15.54 -5.06 -6.31
N LEU A 65 -14.76 -6.06 -5.92
CA LEU A 65 -13.35 -6.13 -6.31
C LEU A 65 -13.16 -6.39 -7.80
N LEU A 66 -13.88 -7.37 -8.37
CA LEU A 66 -13.69 -7.74 -9.77
C LEU A 66 -14.09 -6.62 -10.74
N PRO A 67 -15.27 -5.98 -10.64
CA PRO A 67 -15.63 -4.88 -11.54
C PRO A 67 -14.68 -3.70 -11.44
N LEU A 68 -14.30 -3.29 -10.22
CA LEU A 68 -13.37 -2.19 -10.01
C LEU A 68 -11.97 -2.52 -10.55
N SER A 69 -11.50 -3.78 -10.38
CA SER A 69 -10.21 -4.22 -10.92
C SER A 69 -10.19 -4.19 -12.44
N VAL A 70 -11.26 -4.59 -13.10
CA VAL A 70 -11.35 -4.54 -14.57
C VAL A 70 -11.27 -3.11 -15.06
N VAL A 71 -12.05 -2.19 -14.45
CA VAL A 71 -12.03 -0.77 -14.82
C VAL A 71 -10.63 -0.17 -14.60
N LEU A 72 -10.02 -0.43 -13.44
CA LEU A 72 -8.70 0.08 -13.13
C LEU A 72 -7.62 -0.52 -14.03
N ALA A 73 -7.68 -1.82 -14.33
CA ALA A 73 -6.73 -2.46 -15.26
C ALA A 73 -6.79 -1.84 -16.65
N LEU A 74 -8.00 -1.58 -17.18
CA LEU A 74 -8.16 -0.91 -18.47
C LEU A 74 -7.61 0.53 -18.44
N ALA A 75 -7.85 1.26 -17.35
CA ALA A 75 -7.29 2.59 -17.16
C ALA A 75 -5.75 2.57 -17.10
N LEU A 76 -5.15 1.60 -16.40
CA LEU A 76 -3.70 1.43 -16.32
C LEU A 76 -3.08 1.05 -17.66
N VAL A 77 -3.72 0.13 -18.42
CA VAL A 77 -3.29 -0.22 -19.78
C VAL A 77 -3.30 1.01 -20.69
N SER A 78 -4.32 1.88 -20.59
CA SER A 78 -4.36 3.14 -21.36
C SER A 78 -3.22 4.09 -21.03
N GLN A 79 -2.59 3.94 -19.86
CA GLN A 79 -1.42 4.72 -19.44
C GLN A 79 -0.09 4.06 -19.82
N GLY A 80 -0.11 2.87 -20.45
CA GLY A 80 1.09 2.17 -20.87
C GLY A 80 1.57 1.07 -19.92
N VAL A 81 0.79 0.72 -18.90
CA VAL A 81 1.09 -0.45 -18.06
C VAL A 81 0.94 -1.72 -18.88
N VAL A 82 1.93 -2.58 -18.83
CA VAL A 82 2.01 -3.78 -19.68
C VAL A 82 0.95 -4.82 -19.29
N GLN A 83 0.30 -5.39 -20.32
CA GLN A 83 -0.62 -6.52 -20.15
C GLN A 83 -0.43 -7.50 -21.30
N THR A 84 0.40 -8.51 -21.10
CA THR A 84 0.72 -9.53 -22.12
C THR A 84 1.05 -10.87 -21.47
N LEU A 85 1.00 -11.93 -22.25
CA LEU A 85 1.50 -13.24 -21.84
C LEU A 85 2.89 -13.55 -22.42
N SER A 86 3.46 -12.63 -23.23
CA SER A 86 4.85 -12.74 -23.69
C SER A 86 5.81 -12.59 -22.51
N PRO A 87 6.83 -13.46 -22.38
CA PRO A 87 7.72 -13.44 -21.23
C PRO A 87 8.70 -12.28 -21.26
N GLN A 88 9.10 -11.84 -22.44
CA GLN A 88 10.11 -10.78 -22.60
C GLN A 88 10.07 -10.17 -24.00
N VAL A 89 10.65 -9.00 -24.12
CA VAL A 89 10.99 -8.37 -25.40
C VAL A 89 12.48 -8.06 -25.43
N GLN A 90 13.08 -8.26 -26.59
CA GLN A 90 14.49 -7.91 -26.82
C GLN A 90 14.59 -6.48 -27.33
N ALA A 91 15.39 -5.68 -26.65
CA ALA A 91 15.64 -4.30 -27.04
C ALA A 91 17.16 -4.07 -27.23
N ALA A 92 17.51 -3.39 -28.31
CA ALA A 92 18.88 -2.91 -28.50
C ALA A 92 19.02 -1.59 -27.73
N PRO A 93 19.98 -1.45 -26.81
CA PRO A 93 20.26 -0.18 -26.13
C PRO A 93 20.63 0.89 -27.14
N VAL A 94 20.12 2.10 -26.94
CA VAL A 94 20.43 3.27 -27.80
C VAL A 94 21.91 3.63 -27.68
N GLU A 95 22.45 3.57 -26.46
CA GLU A 95 23.89 3.73 -26.20
C GLU A 95 24.54 2.39 -25.97
N GLN A 96 25.55 2.08 -26.79
CA GLN A 96 26.42 0.94 -26.55
C GLN A 96 27.49 1.36 -25.55
N LEU A 97 27.35 0.95 -24.29
CA LEU A 97 28.39 1.15 -23.30
C LEU A 97 29.67 0.43 -23.77
N LYS A 98 30.68 1.18 -24.17
CA LYS A 98 32.02 0.63 -24.33
C LYS A 98 32.41 0.02 -23.01
N GLN A 99 32.84 -1.22 -22.99
CA GLN A 99 33.44 -1.82 -21.79
C GLN A 99 34.68 -1.00 -21.44
N VAL A 100 34.59 -0.18 -20.42
CA VAL A 100 35.76 0.34 -19.73
C VAL A 100 36.27 -0.82 -18.90
N SER A 101 37.25 -1.51 -19.43
CA SER A 101 38.07 -2.46 -18.66
C SER A 101 38.91 -1.69 -17.64
N THR A 102 38.31 -1.33 -16.52
CA THR A 102 39.07 -0.89 -15.35
C THR A 102 39.55 -2.16 -14.63
N PRO A 103 40.85 -2.33 -14.44
CA PRO A 103 41.34 -3.35 -13.54
C PRO A 103 41.08 -2.88 -12.11
N VAL A 104 39.94 -3.22 -11.58
CA VAL A 104 39.64 -3.02 -10.15
C VAL A 104 40.00 -4.31 -9.45
N GLY A 105 40.93 -4.19 -8.50
CA GLY A 105 41.35 -5.28 -7.64
C GLY A 105 40.16 -5.88 -6.89
N SER A 106 40.09 -7.20 -6.97
CA SER A 106 39.55 -8.16 -6.03
C SER A 106 38.42 -7.67 -5.09
N ALA A 107 37.22 -7.52 -5.62
CA ALA A 107 35.98 -7.75 -4.87
C ALA A 107 35.12 -8.67 -5.73
N THR A 108 34.85 -9.88 -5.25
CA THR A 108 33.96 -10.87 -5.88
C THR A 108 32.54 -10.31 -5.89
N MET A 109 32.23 -9.50 -6.90
CA MET A 109 30.87 -9.20 -7.28
C MET A 109 30.34 -10.42 -8.03
N VAL A 110 29.18 -10.91 -7.62
CA VAL A 110 28.46 -11.95 -8.35
C VAL A 110 28.22 -11.42 -9.76
N GLU A 111 28.91 -12.03 -10.71
CA GLU A 111 28.82 -11.69 -12.13
C GLU A 111 27.38 -11.95 -12.58
N ALA A 112 26.66 -10.88 -12.92
CA ALA A 112 25.37 -11.02 -13.59
C ALA A 112 25.61 -11.81 -14.90
N PRO A 113 24.78 -12.80 -15.26
CA PRO A 113 24.99 -13.61 -16.44
C PRO A 113 25.15 -12.70 -17.66
N ALA A 114 26.23 -12.93 -18.42
CA ALA A 114 26.56 -12.12 -19.58
C ALA A 114 25.38 -12.08 -20.55
N ALA A 115 24.92 -10.86 -20.88
CA ALA A 115 23.83 -10.68 -21.84
C ALA A 115 24.20 -11.29 -23.20
N PRO A 116 23.31 -12.01 -23.88
CA PRO A 116 23.60 -12.61 -25.18
C PRO A 116 23.94 -11.51 -26.19
N THR A 117 25.04 -11.70 -26.91
CA THR A 117 25.49 -10.80 -27.98
C THR A 117 25.13 -11.40 -29.34
N THR A 118 24.32 -10.71 -30.12
CA THR A 118 24.11 -11.05 -31.54
C THR A 118 24.81 -9.99 -32.37
N GLY A 119 25.87 -10.39 -33.10
CA GLY A 119 26.59 -9.47 -34.00
C GLY A 119 27.32 -8.29 -33.31
N GLY A 120 27.79 -8.46 -32.06
CA GLY A 120 28.54 -7.41 -31.34
C GLY A 120 27.65 -6.35 -30.66
N VAL A 121 26.35 -6.39 -30.82
CA VAL A 121 25.39 -5.53 -30.15
C VAL A 121 24.90 -6.22 -28.88
N ARG A 122 25.01 -5.55 -27.72
CA ARG A 122 24.38 -6.02 -26.49
C ARG A 122 22.87 -5.94 -26.63
N ILE A 123 22.17 -7.05 -26.41
CA ILE A 123 20.72 -7.08 -26.39
C ILE A 123 20.28 -7.12 -24.93
N GLN A 124 19.37 -6.21 -24.55
CA GLN A 124 18.73 -6.21 -23.26
C GLN A 124 17.40 -6.97 -23.35
N ASN A 125 17.22 -7.95 -22.49
CA ASN A 125 15.94 -8.63 -22.33
C ASN A 125 15.12 -7.88 -21.30
N ILE A 126 13.98 -7.33 -21.71
CA ILE A 126 13.03 -6.65 -20.84
C ILE A 126 11.92 -7.63 -20.53
N ALA A 127 11.74 -7.97 -19.25
CA ALA A 127 10.67 -8.85 -18.80
C ALA A 127 9.30 -8.19 -19.04
N LEU A 128 8.35 -8.96 -19.50
CA LEU A 128 6.95 -8.57 -19.71
C LEU A 128 6.02 -9.56 -19.04
N GLY A 129 4.76 -9.20 -18.87
CA GLY A 129 3.77 -10.08 -18.27
C GLY A 129 2.39 -9.48 -18.10
N PRO A 130 1.48 -10.16 -17.38
CA PRO A 130 0.13 -9.69 -17.08
C PRO A 130 0.14 -8.67 -15.92
N VAL A 131 0.84 -7.55 -16.11
CA VAL A 131 1.16 -6.59 -15.05
C VAL A 131 -0.06 -5.77 -14.64
N ALA A 132 -0.79 -5.17 -15.61
CA ALA A 132 -1.88 -4.24 -15.29
C ALA A 132 -3.00 -4.89 -14.46
N SER A 133 -3.36 -6.14 -14.74
CA SER A 133 -4.37 -6.87 -13.98
C SER A 133 -3.92 -7.16 -12.54
N GLN A 134 -2.64 -7.46 -12.35
CA GLN A 134 -2.07 -7.67 -11.02
C GLN A 134 -2.00 -6.35 -10.24
N VAL A 135 -1.54 -5.27 -10.86
CA VAL A 135 -1.47 -3.92 -10.25
C VAL A 135 -2.87 -3.46 -9.82
N ALA A 136 -3.88 -3.65 -10.66
CA ALA A 136 -5.24 -3.23 -10.34
C ALA A 136 -5.74 -3.85 -9.03
N ILE A 137 -5.62 -5.17 -8.85
CA ILE A 137 -6.10 -5.80 -7.62
C ILE A 137 -5.15 -5.61 -6.44
N LYS A 138 -3.83 -5.56 -6.65
CA LYS A 138 -2.89 -5.30 -5.57
C LYS A 138 -3.15 -3.94 -4.90
N GLN A 139 -3.53 -2.92 -5.69
CA GLN A 139 -3.84 -1.59 -5.17
C GLN A 139 -5.24 -1.53 -4.55
N LEU A 140 -6.27 -1.99 -5.26
CA LEU A 140 -7.64 -2.04 -4.73
C LEU A 140 -7.77 -2.91 -3.48
N GLY A 141 -7.06 -4.02 -3.45
CA GLY A 141 -7.05 -4.95 -2.33
C GLY A 141 -6.14 -4.52 -1.19
N THR A 142 -5.33 -3.46 -1.37
CA THR A 142 -4.33 -3.00 -0.40
C THR A 142 -3.35 -4.10 0.04
N ASN A 143 -2.94 -4.97 -0.89
CA ASN A 143 -2.11 -6.13 -0.57
C ASN A 143 -0.62 -5.92 -0.82
N GLY A 144 -0.26 -5.00 -1.73
CA GLY A 144 1.12 -4.76 -2.13
C GLY A 144 1.71 -5.88 -2.98
N GLY A 145 3.02 -5.86 -3.08
CA GLY A 145 3.75 -6.67 -4.02
C GLY A 145 3.72 -6.07 -5.43
N GLY A 146 4.04 -6.86 -6.44
CA GLY A 146 4.02 -6.43 -7.83
C GLY A 146 4.58 -7.51 -8.74
N PHE A 147 4.43 -7.34 -10.04
CA PHE A 147 5.04 -8.21 -11.03
C PHE A 147 6.56 -8.03 -11.01
N PHE A 148 7.01 -6.77 -10.98
CA PHE A 148 8.41 -6.40 -10.88
C PHE A 148 8.85 -6.24 -9.42
N ASN A 149 10.10 -6.59 -9.12
CA ASN A 149 10.66 -6.42 -7.78
C ASN A 149 10.62 -4.95 -7.32
N ALA A 150 10.86 -4.02 -8.25
CA ALA A 150 10.79 -2.58 -7.97
C ALA A 150 9.36 -2.06 -7.74
N ASN A 151 8.34 -2.88 -7.87
CA ASN A 151 6.94 -2.53 -7.69
C ASN A 151 6.53 -1.32 -8.55
N SER A 152 5.75 -0.39 -7.99
CA SER A 152 5.28 0.83 -8.67
C SER A 152 6.39 1.87 -8.91
N ALA A 153 7.67 1.57 -8.58
CA ALA A 153 8.81 2.31 -9.08
C ALA A 153 9.21 1.89 -10.50
N HIS A 154 8.82 0.66 -10.92
CA HIS A 154 9.17 0.17 -12.26
C HIS A 154 8.37 0.90 -13.36
N PRO A 155 9.02 1.37 -14.45
CA PRO A 155 8.33 2.12 -15.51
C PRO A 155 7.21 1.37 -16.23
N LEU A 156 7.29 0.03 -16.31
CA LEU A 156 6.25 -0.80 -16.95
C LEU A 156 5.09 -1.14 -16.00
N GLU A 157 5.21 -0.82 -14.72
CA GLU A 157 4.16 -1.03 -13.72
C GLU A 157 3.43 0.28 -13.41
N ASN A 158 4.17 1.41 -13.38
CA ASN A 158 3.64 2.74 -13.08
C ASN A 158 4.34 3.79 -13.96
N PRO A 159 3.99 3.90 -15.26
CA PRO A 159 4.74 4.71 -16.23
C PRO A 159 4.55 6.21 -16.09
N THR A 160 3.38 6.68 -15.67
CA THR A 160 3.01 8.10 -15.74
C THR A 160 2.62 8.67 -14.37
N PRO A 161 2.69 10.00 -14.17
CA PRO A 161 2.13 10.62 -12.97
C PRO A 161 0.64 10.36 -12.78
N PHE A 162 -0.11 10.16 -13.88
CA PHE A 162 -1.53 9.85 -13.82
C PHE A 162 -1.78 8.39 -13.37
N SER A 163 -0.97 7.41 -13.85
CA SER A 163 -1.04 6.04 -13.32
C SER A 163 -0.72 6.01 -11.83
N ASN A 164 0.29 6.78 -11.39
CA ASN A 164 0.63 6.91 -9.97
C ASN A 164 -0.54 7.47 -9.13
N LEU A 165 -1.26 8.47 -9.64
CA LEU A 165 -2.46 9.00 -9.00
C LEU A 165 -3.58 7.94 -8.93
N LEU A 166 -3.81 7.20 -10.01
CA LEU A 166 -4.82 6.13 -10.05
C LEU A 166 -4.53 5.03 -9.04
N GLU A 167 -3.27 4.63 -8.90
CA GLU A 167 -2.84 3.64 -7.91
C GLU A 167 -3.11 4.12 -6.49
N MET A 168 -2.75 5.36 -6.15
CA MET A 168 -3.01 5.94 -4.83
C MET A 168 -4.51 6.08 -4.52
N LEU A 169 -5.30 6.48 -5.50
CA LEU A 169 -6.76 6.55 -5.35
C LEU A 169 -7.37 5.17 -5.12
N ALA A 170 -6.87 4.15 -5.85
CA ALA A 170 -7.32 2.78 -5.68
C ALA A 170 -7.03 2.24 -4.28
N LEU A 171 -5.86 2.54 -3.71
CA LEU A 171 -5.48 2.18 -2.34
C LEU A 171 -6.47 2.74 -1.30
N MET A 172 -6.91 3.97 -1.46
CA MET A 172 -7.77 4.63 -0.48
C MET A 172 -9.27 4.39 -0.72
N LEU A 173 -9.66 3.91 -1.90
CA LEU A 173 -11.04 3.83 -2.33
C LEU A 173 -11.90 2.94 -1.41
N ILE A 174 -11.49 1.69 -1.23
CA ILE A 174 -12.27 0.72 -0.43
C ILE A 174 -12.25 1.05 1.06
N PRO A 175 -11.12 1.37 1.70
CA PRO A 175 -11.10 1.80 3.10
C PRO A 175 -12.01 3.00 3.37
N THR A 176 -11.97 4.02 2.51
CA THR A 176 -12.84 5.20 2.62
C THR A 176 -14.32 4.83 2.45
N ALA A 177 -14.66 4.04 1.42
CA ALA A 177 -16.03 3.61 1.16
C ALA A 177 -16.62 2.80 2.33
N LEU A 178 -15.81 2.01 3.02
CA LEU A 178 -16.24 1.24 4.18
C LEU A 178 -16.61 2.11 5.38
N CYS A 179 -15.99 3.27 5.58
CA CYS A 179 -16.40 4.23 6.60
C CYS A 179 -17.82 4.77 6.33
N PHE A 180 -18.14 5.09 5.07
CA PHE A 180 -19.50 5.49 4.68
C PHE A 180 -20.49 4.33 4.82
N THR A 181 -20.09 3.12 4.40
CA THR A 181 -20.91 1.90 4.55
C THR A 181 -21.25 1.65 6.01
N PHE A 182 -20.28 1.82 6.92
CA PHE A 182 -20.53 1.74 8.37
C PHE A 182 -21.60 2.72 8.81
N GLY A 183 -21.46 4.00 8.48
CA GLY A 183 -22.43 5.03 8.83
C GLY A 183 -23.85 4.73 8.31
N CYS A 184 -23.96 4.24 7.06
CA CYS A 184 -25.24 3.83 6.47
C CYS A 184 -25.85 2.61 7.18
N MET A 185 -25.07 1.57 7.45
CA MET A 185 -25.57 0.34 8.06
C MET A 185 -25.99 0.51 9.52
N VAL A 186 -25.32 1.39 10.26
CA VAL A 186 -25.68 1.74 11.65
C VAL A 186 -26.85 2.70 11.72
N GLY A 187 -27.18 3.37 10.62
CA GLY A 187 -28.25 4.37 10.55
C GLY A 187 -27.82 5.75 11.05
N GLU A 188 -26.50 5.98 11.23
CA GLU A 188 -25.96 7.26 11.70
C GLU A 188 -24.71 7.65 10.90
N HIS A 189 -24.92 8.40 9.82
CA HIS A 189 -23.85 8.82 8.91
C HIS A 189 -22.72 9.60 9.60
N ARG A 190 -23.06 10.35 10.66
CA ARG A 190 -22.08 11.14 11.43
C ARG A 190 -20.97 10.28 12.02
N GLN A 191 -21.27 9.02 12.41
CA GLN A 191 -20.27 8.11 12.96
C GLN A 191 -19.24 7.70 11.90
N GLY A 192 -19.69 7.37 10.69
CA GLY A 192 -18.79 7.06 9.58
C GLY A 192 -17.89 8.24 9.20
N VAL A 193 -18.47 9.46 9.16
CA VAL A 193 -17.72 10.70 8.88
C VAL A 193 -16.72 10.99 10.00
N ALA A 194 -17.07 10.77 11.27
CA ALA A 194 -16.17 10.99 12.40
C ALA A 194 -14.95 10.06 12.36
N LEU A 195 -15.16 8.77 12.03
CA LEU A 195 -14.05 7.81 11.85
C LEU A 195 -13.15 8.24 10.69
N LEU A 196 -13.74 8.57 9.54
CA LEU A 196 -12.99 9.03 8.38
C LEU A 196 -12.19 10.31 8.68
N ALA A 197 -12.79 11.26 9.40
CA ALA A 197 -12.13 12.50 9.79
C ALA A 197 -10.94 12.24 10.74
N ALA A 198 -11.09 11.32 11.70
CA ALA A 198 -10.00 10.95 12.60
C ALA A 198 -8.83 10.30 11.84
N MET A 199 -9.13 9.34 10.93
CA MET A 199 -8.13 8.72 10.07
C MET A 199 -7.43 9.75 9.18
N SER A 200 -8.21 10.65 8.56
CA SER A 200 -7.67 11.70 7.68
C SER A 200 -6.79 12.69 8.45
N CYS A 201 -7.15 13.04 9.68
CA CYS A 201 -6.36 13.94 10.51
C CYS A 201 -4.96 13.35 10.79
N VAL A 202 -4.89 12.08 11.19
CA VAL A 202 -3.60 11.40 11.43
C VAL A 202 -2.80 11.28 10.14
N LEU A 203 -3.44 10.87 9.03
CA LEU A 203 -2.79 10.76 7.72
C LEU A 203 -2.17 12.08 7.28
N LEU A 204 -2.94 13.18 7.33
CA LEU A 204 -2.47 14.50 6.88
C LEU A 204 -1.36 15.06 7.77
N MET A 205 -1.43 14.82 9.08
CA MET A 205 -0.37 15.22 10.01
C MET A 205 0.95 14.51 9.69
N LEU A 206 0.92 13.19 9.47
CA LEU A 206 2.11 12.42 9.13
C LEU A 206 2.60 12.73 7.71
N LEU A 207 1.69 12.95 6.77
CA LEU A 207 2.04 13.39 5.42
C LEU A 207 2.82 14.72 5.45
N ALA A 208 2.34 15.69 6.21
CA ALA A 208 3.03 16.98 6.37
C ALA A 208 4.42 16.81 7.00
N LEU A 209 4.53 15.95 8.02
CA LEU A 209 5.81 15.64 8.66
C LEU A 209 6.81 15.03 7.69
N VAL A 210 6.40 13.98 6.95
CA VAL A 210 7.28 13.29 5.98
C VAL A 210 7.67 14.24 4.86
N PHE A 211 6.72 15.03 4.38
CA PHE A 211 6.97 16.02 3.34
C PHE A 211 8.03 17.03 3.75
N TRP A 212 7.88 17.58 4.93
CA TRP A 212 8.85 18.51 5.49
C TRP A 212 10.23 17.85 5.66
N ALA A 213 10.28 16.63 6.18
CA ALA A 213 11.52 15.92 6.42
C ALA A 213 12.28 15.58 5.11
N GLU A 214 11.59 15.07 4.09
CA GLU A 214 12.19 14.69 2.82
C GLU A 214 12.61 15.93 1.99
N GLN A 215 11.85 17.02 2.08
CA GLN A 215 12.21 18.28 1.40
C GLN A 215 13.41 18.96 2.06
N SER A 216 13.60 18.79 3.36
CA SER A 216 14.76 19.35 4.08
C SER A 216 16.09 18.64 3.74
N GLY A 217 16.03 17.50 3.07
CA GLY A 217 17.18 16.71 2.71
C GLY A 217 17.70 15.80 3.84
N ASN A 218 18.59 14.88 3.49
CA ASN A 218 19.18 13.93 4.42
C ASN A 218 20.50 14.47 5.00
N PRO A 219 20.58 14.73 6.33
CA PRO A 219 21.80 15.26 6.94
C PRO A 219 23.03 14.37 6.78
N LEU A 220 22.85 13.06 6.60
CA LEU A 220 23.94 12.13 6.39
C LEU A 220 24.57 12.32 5.01
N LEU A 221 23.74 12.51 3.98
CA LEU A 221 24.20 12.78 2.63
C LEU A 221 24.87 14.16 2.52
N ALA A 222 24.35 15.15 3.23
CA ALA A 222 24.97 16.48 3.31
C ALA A 222 26.41 16.42 3.84
N ARG A 223 26.67 15.57 4.85
CA ARG A 223 28.03 15.37 5.42
C ARG A 223 28.97 14.69 4.42
N LEU A 224 28.45 13.93 3.48
CA LEU A 224 29.23 13.30 2.41
C LEU A 224 29.49 14.23 1.22
N GLY A 225 29.01 15.49 1.28
CA GLY A 225 29.20 16.49 0.24
C GLY A 225 28.23 16.38 -0.93
N VAL A 226 27.14 15.62 -0.78
CA VAL A 226 26.08 15.53 -1.81
C VAL A 226 25.34 16.86 -1.87
N ASP A 227 25.24 17.44 -3.08
CA ASP A 227 24.45 18.64 -3.30
C ASP A 227 22.94 18.30 -3.29
N MET A 228 22.22 18.86 -2.33
CA MET A 228 20.79 18.72 -2.15
C MET A 228 20.03 20.03 -2.42
N GLN A 229 20.68 21.02 -3.03
CA GLN A 229 20.02 22.28 -3.37
C GLN A 229 19.21 22.14 -4.66
N ALA A 230 18.04 22.74 -4.67
CA ALA A 230 17.24 22.80 -5.90
C ALA A 230 17.98 23.57 -6.99
N SER A 231 18.08 23.00 -8.19
CA SER A 231 18.73 23.59 -9.34
C SER A 231 17.92 23.30 -10.61
N ALA A 232 18.41 23.77 -11.77
CA ALA A 232 17.79 23.45 -13.06
C ALA A 232 17.82 21.94 -13.39
N TRP A 233 18.70 21.18 -12.73
CA TRP A 233 18.97 19.78 -13.02
C TRP A 233 18.46 18.80 -11.95
N GLN A 234 18.10 19.31 -10.78
CA GLN A 234 17.60 18.49 -9.68
C GLN A 234 16.55 19.24 -8.86
N PRO A 235 15.53 18.53 -8.29
CA PRO A 235 14.45 19.16 -7.53
C PRO A 235 14.88 19.61 -6.11
N GLY A 236 16.08 19.25 -5.66
CA GLY A 236 16.54 19.43 -4.28
C GLY A 236 15.95 18.43 -3.30
N GLY A 237 16.31 18.58 -2.01
CA GLY A 237 15.85 17.67 -0.94
C GLY A 237 16.45 16.26 -1.03
N ASN A 238 15.82 15.30 -0.38
CA ASN A 238 16.25 13.90 -0.37
C ASN A 238 15.68 13.14 -1.58
N MET A 239 16.45 13.08 -2.67
CA MET A 239 16.08 12.33 -3.87
C MET A 239 16.63 10.90 -3.89
N GLU A 240 17.40 10.49 -2.87
CA GLU A 240 17.90 9.12 -2.79
C GLU A 240 16.72 8.12 -2.80
N GLY A 241 16.86 7.08 -3.61
CA GLY A 241 15.84 6.03 -3.74
C GLY A 241 14.51 6.46 -4.33
N LYS A 242 14.41 7.67 -4.90
CA LYS A 242 13.20 8.20 -5.53
C LYS A 242 13.37 8.35 -7.04
N GLU A 243 12.29 8.07 -7.76
CA GLU A 243 12.25 8.24 -9.22
C GLU A 243 12.12 9.71 -9.60
N LEU A 244 12.98 10.19 -10.51
CA LEU A 244 12.95 11.58 -10.98
C LEU A 244 11.59 11.98 -11.58
N ARG A 245 10.91 11.04 -12.28
CA ARG A 245 9.60 11.27 -12.89
C ARG A 245 8.49 11.56 -11.88
N PHE A 246 8.63 11.13 -10.63
CA PHE A 246 7.68 11.38 -9.56
C PHE A 246 8.13 12.51 -8.63
N GLY A 247 9.44 12.66 -8.43
CA GLY A 247 10.00 13.62 -7.51
C GLY A 247 9.66 13.31 -6.05
N ILE A 248 10.00 14.23 -5.15
CA ILE A 248 9.77 14.05 -3.71
C ILE A 248 8.26 14.00 -3.40
N HIS A 249 7.48 14.90 -3.97
CA HIS A 249 6.08 15.10 -3.63
C HIS A 249 5.22 13.85 -3.86
N ALA A 250 5.27 13.29 -5.06
CA ALA A 250 4.49 12.12 -5.40
C ALA A 250 5.02 10.85 -4.70
N SER A 251 6.33 10.77 -4.48
CA SER A 251 6.94 9.66 -3.73
C SER A 251 6.52 9.67 -2.26
N VAL A 252 6.55 10.83 -1.61
CA VAL A 252 6.11 10.99 -0.20
C VAL A 252 4.62 10.70 -0.06
N LEU A 253 3.79 11.21 -0.99
CA LEU A 253 2.36 10.92 -0.95
C LEU A 253 2.08 9.42 -1.09
N PHE A 254 2.73 8.75 -2.05
CA PHE A 254 2.61 7.30 -2.24
C PHE A 254 3.08 6.54 -1.01
N LEU A 255 4.24 6.92 -0.44
CA LEU A 255 4.78 6.36 0.79
C LEU A 255 3.76 6.38 1.95
N VAL A 256 3.20 7.55 2.23
CA VAL A 256 2.26 7.72 3.37
C VAL A 256 0.95 6.99 3.11
N VAL A 257 0.43 7.01 1.88
CA VAL A 257 -0.78 6.27 1.51
C VAL A 257 -0.55 4.76 1.63
N THR A 258 0.55 4.23 1.08
CA THR A 258 0.80 2.78 1.11
C THR A 258 1.07 2.24 2.51
N THR A 259 1.75 3.01 3.37
CA THR A 259 2.01 2.61 4.77
C THR A 259 0.76 2.77 5.63
N ALA A 260 -0.08 3.78 5.38
CA ALA A 260 -1.35 3.95 6.07
C ALA A 260 -2.33 2.82 5.74
N THR A 261 -2.38 2.38 4.48
CA THR A 261 -3.25 1.28 4.02
C THR A 261 -2.61 -0.10 4.20
N ALA A 262 -1.42 -0.17 4.82
CA ALA A 262 -0.64 -1.40 5.01
C ALA A 262 -0.50 -2.24 3.72
N CYS A 263 -0.42 -1.55 2.56
CA CYS A 263 -0.39 -2.18 1.25
C CYS A 263 0.96 -2.85 0.95
N GLY A 264 2.06 -2.11 1.11
CA GLY A 264 3.40 -2.58 0.78
C GLY A 264 3.81 -2.36 -0.68
N ALA A 265 2.94 -1.85 -1.56
CA ALA A 265 3.36 -1.34 -2.86
C ALA A 265 4.19 -0.07 -2.66
N VAL A 266 5.26 0.10 -3.44
CA VAL A 266 6.18 1.23 -3.30
C VAL A 266 6.53 1.82 -4.66
N ASN A 267 6.69 3.14 -4.72
CA ASN A 267 7.25 3.84 -5.88
C ASN A 267 8.61 4.49 -5.57
N SER A 268 9.14 4.24 -4.39
CA SER A 268 10.45 4.70 -3.92
C SER A 268 11.03 3.71 -2.91
N LEU A 269 12.33 3.73 -2.72
CA LEU A 269 13.01 2.87 -1.75
C LEU A 269 12.85 3.45 -0.33
N HIS A 270 12.18 2.70 0.54
CA HIS A 270 11.88 3.15 1.91
C HIS A 270 13.12 3.21 2.82
N ASP A 271 14.15 2.42 2.52
CA ASP A 271 15.42 2.42 3.25
C ASP A 271 16.21 3.74 3.07
N SER A 272 15.97 4.45 1.97
CA SER A 272 16.62 5.73 1.65
C SER A 272 15.89 6.97 2.20
N LEU A 273 14.92 6.77 3.08
CA LEU A 273 14.20 7.88 3.71
C LEU A 273 15.07 8.60 4.75
N THR A 274 14.75 9.86 5.00
CA THR A 274 15.28 10.56 6.18
C THR A 274 14.82 9.85 7.46
N PRO A 275 15.55 9.99 8.59
CA PRO A 275 15.15 9.35 9.85
C PRO A 275 13.72 9.65 10.28
N LEU A 276 13.24 10.90 10.10
CA LEU A 276 11.87 11.29 10.43
C LEU A 276 10.86 10.74 9.43
N GLY A 277 11.20 10.66 8.14
CA GLY A 277 10.37 10.04 7.12
C GLY A 277 10.16 8.55 7.40
N GLY A 278 11.25 7.84 7.70
CA GLY A 278 11.22 6.43 8.09
C GLY A 278 10.45 6.18 9.38
N MET A 279 10.61 7.05 10.39
CA MET A 279 9.85 6.96 11.64
C MET A 279 8.33 7.05 11.40
N ALA A 280 7.87 7.97 10.56
CA ALA A 280 6.45 8.13 10.28
C ALA A 280 5.88 6.91 9.54
N ALA A 281 6.62 6.34 8.59
CA ALA A 281 6.25 5.12 7.89
C ALA A 281 6.13 3.92 8.84
N LEU A 282 7.12 3.71 9.72
CA LEU A 282 7.10 2.68 10.76
C LEU A 282 5.94 2.88 11.73
N TRP A 283 5.67 4.11 12.14
CA TRP A 283 4.56 4.40 13.05
C TRP A 283 3.21 4.04 12.43
N LEU A 284 2.98 4.38 11.15
CA LEU A 284 1.75 3.99 10.46
C LEU A 284 1.55 2.48 10.42
N ILE A 285 2.60 1.70 10.18
CA ILE A 285 2.54 0.23 10.19
C ILE A 285 2.31 -0.29 11.62
N GLN A 286 3.00 0.25 12.62
CA GLN A 286 2.88 -0.18 14.02
C GLN A 286 1.52 0.14 14.65
N LEU A 287 0.78 1.13 14.13
CA LEU A 287 -0.60 1.38 14.55
C LEU A 287 -1.55 0.21 14.22
N GLY A 288 -1.10 -0.78 13.46
CA GLY A 288 -1.85 -2.00 13.19
C GLY A 288 -2.99 -1.79 12.22
N GLU A 289 -2.72 -1.13 11.09
CA GLU A 289 -3.68 -0.92 10.00
C GLU A 289 -4.94 -0.12 10.41
N VAL A 290 -4.80 0.87 11.27
CA VAL A 290 -5.93 1.64 11.81
C VAL A 290 -6.22 2.90 11.00
N VAL A 291 -5.19 3.53 10.42
CA VAL A 291 -5.32 4.75 9.62
C VAL A 291 -5.61 4.37 8.17
N PHE A 292 -6.86 4.40 7.76
CA PHE A 292 -7.41 3.79 6.55
C PHE A 292 -7.27 2.27 6.55
N GLY A 293 -6.06 1.74 6.72
CA GLY A 293 -5.76 0.33 6.80
C GLY A 293 -6.04 -0.44 5.52
N GLY A 294 -5.97 -1.76 5.59
CA GLY A 294 -6.34 -2.64 4.50
C GLY A 294 -7.83 -2.64 4.19
N ALA A 295 -8.23 -3.27 3.09
CA ALA A 295 -9.63 -3.39 2.68
C ALA A 295 -10.47 -4.12 3.75
N GLY A 296 -11.05 -3.37 4.68
CA GLY A 296 -11.81 -3.85 5.83
C GLY A 296 -11.07 -3.75 7.15
N SER A 297 -9.78 -4.09 7.22
CA SER A 297 -8.99 -4.08 8.46
C SER A 297 -8.92 -2.69 9.10
N GLY A 298 -8.73 -1.65 8.32
CA GLY A 298 -8.72 -0.29 8.83
C GLY A 298 -9.99 0.10 9.57
N LEU A 299 -11.14 -0.25 9.03
CA LEU A 299 -12.41 0.06 9.68
C LEU A 299 -12.55 -0.66 11.01
N TYR A 300 -12.35 -2.00 11.08
CA TYR A 300 -12.53 -2.69 12.34
C TYR A 300 -11.42 -2.35 13.35
N GLY A 301 -10.19 -2.09 12.92
CA GLY A 301 -9.13 -1.59 13.77
C GLY A 301 -9.51 -0.25 14.41
N MET A 302 -9.96 0.73 13.60
CA MET A 302 -10.39 2.03 14.13
C MET A 302 -11.60 1.92 15.05
N LEU A 303 -12.55 1.01 14.79
CA LEU A 303 -13.68 0.76 15.68
C LEU A 303 -13.23 0.25 17.06
N VAL A 304 -12.20 -0.59 17.12
CA VAL A 304 -11.62 -1.06 18.39
C VAL A 304 -11.03 0.11 19.19
N PHE A 305 -10.32 1.03 18.52
CA PHE A 305 -9.83 2.26 19.16
C PHE A 305 -10.98 3.19 19.59
N ALA A 306 -12.04 3.29 18.80
CA ALA A 306 -13.22 4.07 19.17
C ALA A 306 -13.91 3.51 20.42
N ILE A 307 -14.02 2.18 20.55
CA ILE A 307 -14.54 1.52 21.75
C ILE A 307 -13.69 1.88 22.98
N LEU A 308 -12.36 1.80 22.84
CA LEU A 308 -11.44 2.14 23.94
C LEU A 308 -11.57 3.62 24.33
N ALA A 309 -11.62 4.52 23.35
CA ALA A 309 -11.77 5.96 23.60
C ALA A 309 -13.09 6.28 24.33
N VAL A 310 -14.21 5.70 23.90
CA VAL A 310 -15.52 5.86 24.55
C VAL A 310 -15.51 5.29 25.95
N PHE A 311 -14.85 4.14 26.15
CA PHE A 311 -14.72 3.54 27.50
C PHE A 311 -13.96 4.45 28.45
N VAL A 312 -12.76 4.92 28.05
CA VAL A 312 -11.96 5.84 28.87
C VAL A 312 -12.71 7.13 29.17
N ALA A 313 -13.30 7.76 28.14
CA ALA A 313 -14.07 8.98 28.32
C ALA A 313 -15.29 8.77 29.23
N GLY A 314 -16.00 7.65 29.11
CA GLY A 314 -17.13 7.29 29.98
C GLY A 314 -16.72 7.16 31.44
N LEU A 315 -15.60 6.49 31.71
CA LEU A 315 -15.06 6.37 33.07
C LEU A 315 -14.65 7.72 33.67
N MET A 316 -14.02 8.58 32.86
CA MET A 316 -13.62 9.91 33.31
C MET A 316 -14.81 10.80 33.74
N ILE A 317 -15.95 10.63 33.09
CA ILE A 317 -17.19 11.39 33.36
C ILE A 317 -18.06 10.69 34.45
N GLY A 318 -17.69 9.47 34.85
CA GLY A 318 -18.47 8.67 35.81
C GLY A 318 -19.77 8.12 35.24
N ARG A 319 -19.86 7.92 33.92
CA ARG A 319 -21.02 7.33 33.24
C ARG A 319 -20.69 5.92 32.74
N THR A 320 -21.68 5.06 32.66
CA THR A 320 -21.52 3.76 32.02
C THR A 320 -21.16 3.96 30.54
N PRO A 321 -20.00 3.44 30.08
CA PRO A 321 -19.59 3.59 28.69
C PRO A 321 -20.57 2.89 27.76
N GLU A 322 -21.04 3.59 26.74
CA GLU A 322 -21.93 3.06 25.72
C GLU A 322 -21.51 3.54 24.32
N TYR A 323 -21.48 2.62 23.37
CA TYR A 323 -21.21 2.95 21.96
C TYR A 323 -22.35 2.41 21.08
N LEU A 324 -22.98 3.27 20.31
CA LEU A 324 -24.14 2.94 19.43
C LEU A 324 -25.28 2.23 20.20
N GLY A 325 -25.57 2.67 21.43
CA GLY A 325 -26.60 2.11 22.28
C GLY A 325 -26.27 0.71 22.86
N LYS A 326 -25.00 0.29 22.79
CA LYS A 326 -24.52 -0.93 23.42
C LYS A 326 -23.57 -0.59 24.56
N LYS A 327 -23.79 -1.23 25.71
CA LYS A 327 -22.90 -1.08 26.87
C LYS A 327 -21.56 -1.77 26.59
N ILE A 328 -20.49 -1.10 27.01
CA ILE A 328 -19.14 -1.61 26.92
C ILE A 328 -18.76 -2.14 28.32
N GLY A 329 -18.69 -3.45 28.47
CA GLY A 329 -18.32 -4.11 29.73
C GLY A 329 -16.84 -4.45 29.81
N ALA A 330 -16.47 -5.09 30.90
CA ALA A 330 -15.08 -5.50 31.14
C ALA A 330 -14.57 -6.54 30.14
N PHE A 331 -15.46 -7.38 29.61
CA PHE A 331 -15.09 -8.40 28.63
C PHE A 331 -14.73 -7.76 27.28
N GLU A 332 -15.57 -6.85 26.79
CA GLU A 332 -15.36 -6.14 25.52
C GLU A 332 -14.05 -5.36 25.54
N ILE A 333 -13.74 -4.70 26.67
CA ILE A 333 -12.49 -3.94 26.81
C ILE A 333 -11.27 -4.86 26.89
N LYS A 334 -11.37 -6.01 27.57
CA LYS A 334 -10.27 -6.99 27.56
C LYS A 334 -9.95 -7.45 26.15
N MET A 335 -10.98 -7.78 25.36
CA MET A 335 -10.81 -8.21 23.96
C MET A 335 -10.26 -7.08 23.10
N ALA A 336 -10.78 -5.86 23.24
CA ALA A 336 -10.28 -4.69 22.52
C ALA A 336 -8.81 -4.40 22.86
N SER A 337 -8.44 -4.46 24.13
CA SER A 337 -7.06 -4.25 24.57
C SER A 337 -6.09 -5.31 24.02
N ILE A 338 -6.49 -6.58 24.01
CA ILE A 338 -5.69 -7.66 23.42
C ILE A 338 -5.53 -7.42 21.91
N ALA A 339 -6.59 -7.04 21.21
CA ALA A 339 -6.53 -6.77 19.78
C ALA A 339 -5.57 -5.59 19.44
N ILE A 340 -5.60 -4.51 20.24
CA ILE A 340 -4.70 -3.37 20.06
C ILE A 340 -3.25 -3.74 20.36
N LEU A 341 -3.01 -4.52 21.41
CA LEU A 341 -1.64 -4.87 21.82
C LEU A 341 -1.01 -5.95 20.94
N ALA A 342 -1.81 -6.73 20.20
CA ALA A 342 -1.30 -7.82 19.37
C ALA A 342 -0.33 -7.32 18.28
N ALA A 343 -0.64 -6.23 17.60
CA ALA A 343 0.22 -5.67 16.56
C ALA A 343 1.57 -5.16 17.11
N PRO A 344 1.61 -4.28 18.15
CA PRO A 344 2.88 -3.81 18.72
C PRO A 344 3.73 -4.89 19.38
N LEU A 345 3.12 -5.99 19.83
CA LEU A 345 3.88 -7.10 20.44
C LEU A 345 4.63 -7.96 19.42
N VAL A 346 4.19 -7.93 18.16
CA VAL A 346 4.78 -8.71 17.06
C VAL A 346 5.72 -7.86 16.20
N ALA A 347 5.56 -6.55 16.22
CA ALA A 347 6.40 -5.58 15.53
C ALA A 347 7.70 -5.30 16.29
#